data_aa485dced78959d1106ef03737cb628a
#
_entry.id   aa485dced78959d1106ef03737cb628a
#
_cell.length_a   1.000
_cell.length_b   1.000
_cell.length_c   1.000
_cell.angle_alpha   90.00
_cell.angle_beta   90.00
_cell.angle_gamma   90.00
#
_symmetry.space_group_name_H-M   'P 1'
#
loop_
_entity.id
_entity.type
_entity.pdbx_description
1 polymer ?
#
loop_
_entity_poly.entity_id
_entity_poly.type
_entity_poly.pdbx_seq_one_letter_code
_entity_poly.pdbx_strand_id
1 'polypeptide(L)'
;SAGEAIDLPEVDQIFFITRNPAMPPVAKLTPEEAAVAFMLGESVQTSAGDPSAAGESVRVVGTNPFIIGSDGREGNRFRDLIADLDVDSFVLNTGRVGSVDVGVEDTITLLRSIARESLEWETDELTGLTVPTAVPGLDLDEFDLATALSDPDERIAELRAERDSYLAQFDDLDPSIRTARY
;
A
#
# COMPACT_ATOMS: atom_id res chain seq x y z
N SER A 1 35.15 19.03 12.34
CA SER A 1 34.16 19.36 11.29
C SER A 1 32.81 18.86 11.78
N ALA A 2 31.94 19.79 12.12
CA ALA A 2 30.54 19.49 12.36
C ALA A 2 29.98 18.91 11.05
N GLY A 3 29.56 17.64 11.06
CA GLY A 3 28.82 17.07 9.94
C GLY A 3 27.56 17.90 9.74
N GLU A 4 27.32 18.33 8.52
CA GLU A 4 26.02 18.86 8.13
C GLU A 4 24.98 17.82 8.52
N ALA A 5 24.06 18.20 9.42
CA ALA A 5 22.89 17.39 9.71
C ALA A 5 22.10 17.31 8.39
N ILE A 6 21.99 16.11 7.85
CA ILE A 6 21.12 15.85 6.69
C ILE A 6 19.72 15.66 7.28
N ASP A 7 19.11 16.75 7.70
CA ASP A 7 17.68 16.77 8.01
C ASP A 7 16.95 17.02 6.70
N LEU A 8 16.06 16.09 6.32
CA LEU A 8 15.09 16.33 5.27
C LEU A 8 14.09 17.36 5.82
N PRO A 9 14.01 18.57 5.24
CA PRO A 9 13.20 19.63 5.81
C PRO A 9 11.70 19.34 5.68
N GLU A 10 11.30 18.48 4.73
CA GLU A 10 9.91 18.19 4.40
C GLU A 10 9.80 16.82 3.72
N VAL A 11 8.68 16.13 3.95
CA VAL A 11 8.30 14.88 3.27
C VAL A 11 6.97 15.13 2.60
N ASP A 12 6.94 15.11 1.27
CA ASP A 12 5.74 15.38 0.46
C ASP A 12 4.97 14.11 0.15
N GLN A 13 5.67 12.97 0.05
CA GLN A 13 5.08 11.71 -0.41
C GLN A 13 5.61 10.51 0.38
N ILE A 14 4.71 9.55 0.66
CA ILE A 14 5.03 8.26 1.27
C ILE A 14 4.54 7.13 0.36
N PHE A 15 5.39 6.12 0.17
CA PHE A 15 5.07 4.93 -0.61
C PHE A 15 5.11 3.68 0.25
N PHE A 16 3.99 2.95 0.30
CA PHE A 16 3.91 1.60 0.84
C PHE A 16 4.17 0.61 -0.30
N ILE A 17 5.15 -0.25 -0.13
CA ILE A 17 5.49 -1.24 -1.14
C ILE A 17 4.74 -2.54 -0.85
N THR A 18 4.02 -3.04 -1.85
CA THR A 18 3.38 -4.36 -1.80
C THR A 18 3.83 -5.25 -2.95
N ARG A 19 3.60 -6.55 -2.84
CA ARG A 19 3.73 -7.56 -3.89
C ARG A 19 2.49 -8.44 -3.99
N ASN A 20 1.40 -7.99 -3.40
CA ASN A 20 0.15 -8.73 -3.40
C ASN A 20 -0.48 -8.71 -4.80
N PRO A 21 -0.73 -9.87 -5.43
CA PRO A 21 -1.26 -9.94 -6.77
C PRO A 21 -2.71 -9.45 -6.91
N ALA A 22 -3.42 -9.25 -5.80
CA ALA A 22 -4.76 -8.68 -5.77
C ALA A 22 -4.76 -7.15 -5.52
N MET A 23 -3.61 -6.51 -5.69
CA MET A 23 -3.47 -5.04 -5.59
C MET A 23 -3.11 -4.44 -6.94
N PRO A 24 -3.64 -3.25 -7.28
CA PRO A 24 -3.28 -2.55 -8.52
C PRO A 24 -1.79 -2.17 -8.53
N PRO A 25 -1.23 -1.79 -9.70
CA PRO A 25 0.17 -1.38 -9.80
C PRO A 25 0.48 -0.16 -8.94
N VAL A 26 -0.49 0.74 -8.77
CA VAL A 26 -0.43 1.88 -7.86
C VAL A 26 -1.84 2.31 -7.45
N ALA A 27 -1.98 2.80 -6.21
CA ALA A 27 -3.17 3.53 -5.79
C ALA A 27 -2.76 4.68 -4.85
N LYS A 28 -3.51 5.79 -4.92
CA LYS A 28 -3.43 6.89 -3.96
C LYS A 28 -4.30 6.53 -2.75
N LEU A 29 -3.79 6.79 -1.55
CA LEU A 29 -4.42 6.38 -0.30
C LEU A 29 -4.93 7.61 0.48
N THR A 30 -6.11 7.47 1.07
CA THR A 30 -6.56 8.37 2.14
C THR A 30 -5.71 8.18 3.40
N PRO A 31 -5.72 9.11 4.37
CA PRO A 31 -5.03 8.92 5.65
C PRO A 31 -5.42 7.63 6.38
N GLU A 32 -6.69 7.23 6.31
CA GLU A 32 -7.20 6.00 6.90
C GLU A 32 -6.64 4.76 6.18
N GLU A 33 -6.64 4.74 4.86
CA GLU A 33 -6.06 3.66 4.05
C GLU A 33 -4.55 3.56 4.24
N ALA A 34 -3.86 4.70 4.34
CA ALA A 34 -2.43 4.74 4.65
C ALA A 34 -2.14 4.15 6.04
N ALA A 35 -3.00 4.41 7.04
CA ALA A 35 -2.89 3.79 8.34
C ALA A 35 -3.13 2.28 8.29
N VAL A 36 -4.08 1.81 7.47
CA VAL A 36 -4.26 0.36 7.24
C VAL A 36 -3.00 -0.24 6.62
N ALA A 37 -2.44 0.37 5.56
CA ALA A 37 -1.20 -0.09 4.93
C ALA A 37 -0.03 -0.16 5.93
N PHE A 38 0.09 0.86 6.78
CA PHE A 38 1.08 0.91 7.86
C PHE A 38 0.89 -0.21 8.89
N MET A 39 -0.34 -0.45 9.33
CA MET A 39 -0.69 -1.50 10.31
C MET A 39 -0.49 -2.90 9.76
N LEU A 40 -0.83 -3.12 8.49
CA LEU A 40 -0.70 -4.42 7.84
C LEU A 40 0.76 -4.82 7.66
N GLY A 41 1.64 -3.89 7.30
CA GLY A 41 3.05 -4.15 7.05
C GLY A 41 3.26 -5.31 6.06
N GLU A 42 2.40 -5.40 5.04
CA GLU A 42 2.39 -6.53 4.11
C GLU A 42 3.72 -6.66 3.36
N SER A 43 4.35 -7.81 3.50
CA SER A 43 5.53 -8.20 2.73
C SER A 43 5.37 -9.64 2.24
N VAL A 44 6.02 -9.97 1.16
CA VAL A 44 6.10 -11.37 0.69
C VAL A 44 7.43 -11.94 1.10
N GLN A 45 7.39 -13.09 1.77
CA GLN A 45 8.61 -13.77 2.19
C GLN A 45 9.46 -14.15 0.97
N THR A 46 10.70 -13.70 0.98
CA THR A 46 11.67 -14.05 -0.08
C THR A 46 12.32 -15.38 0.24
N SER A 47 12.80 -16.08 -0.79
CA SER A 47 13.54 -17.36 -0.66
C SER A 47 14.84 -17.25 0.14
N ALA A 48 15.24 -16.04 0.56
CA ALA A 48 16.43 -15.81 1.36
C ALA A 48 16.29 -16.22 2.84
N GLY A 49 15.05 -16.36 3.35
CA GLY A 49 14.78 -16.81 4.72
C GLY A 49 14.51 -18.33 4.77
N ASP A 50 13.33 -18.74 4.35
CA ASP A 50 12.90 -20.13 4.24
C ASP A 50 12.39 -20.42 2.81
N PRO A 51 13.10 -21.24 2.02
CA PRO A 51 12.67 -21.54 0.65
C PRO A 51 11.29 -22.21 0.56
N SER A 52 10.84 -22.89 1.63
CA SER A 52 9.53 -23.54 1.66
C SER A 52 8.38 -22.58 1.90
N ALA A 53 8.67 -21.43 2.48
CA ALA A 53 7.71 -20.36 2.76
C ALA A 53 7.79 -19.19 1.74
N ALA A 54 8.58 -19.37 0.67
CA ALA A 54 8.71 -18.35 -0.38
C ALA A 54 7.34 -18.11 -1.06
N GLY A 55 6.88 -16.86 -1.02
CA GLY A 55 5.57 -16.47 -1.57
C GLY A 55 4.45 -16.36 -0.52
N GLU A 56 4.70 -16.81 0.73
CA GLU A 56 3.75 -16.55 1.81
C GLU A 56 3.76 -15.07 2.23
N SER A 57 2.57 -14.54 2.54
CA SER A 57 2.42 -13.19 3.08
C SER A 57 3.00 -13.14 4.48
N VAL A 58 4.01 -12.29 4.69
CA VAL A 58 4.57 -11.98 6.00
C VAL A 58 4.13 -10.60 6.40
N ARG A 59 3.57 -10.47 7.60
CA ARG A 59 3.19 -9.19 8.18
C ARG A 59 4.23 -8.76 9.19
N VAL A 60 4.80 -7.61 8.95
CA VAL A 60 5.69 -6.93 9.92
C VAL A 60 4.98 -5.64 10.31
N VAL A 61 4.27 -5.69 11.42
CA VAL A 61 3.53 -4.52 11.95
C VAL A 61 4.51 -3.42 12.27
N GLY A 62 4.31 -2.30 11.62
CA GLY A 62 5.02 -1.06 11.88
C GLY A 62 6.54 -1.17 11.75
N THR A 63 7.15 -0.11 11.36
CA THR A 63 8.62 -0.03 11.24
C THR A 63 9.30 0.31 12.57
N ASN A 64 8.52 0.45 13.65
CA ASN A 64 9.06 0.83 14.95
C ASN A 64 9.16 -0.39 15.89
N PRO A 65 10.35 -1.00 16.03
CA PRO A 65 10.57 -2.12 16.96
C PRO A 65 10.51 -1.71 18.43
N PHE A 66 10.35 -0.42 18.72
CA PHE A 66 10.34 0.17 20.06
C PHE A 66 8.97 0.75 20.42
N ILE A 67 7.88 0.18 19.91
CA ILE A 67 6.52 0.62 20.27
C ILE A 67 6.33 0.50 21.78
N ILE A 68 6.19 1.64 22.44
CA ILE A 68 5.79 1.73 23.84
C ILE A 68 4.28 2.04 23.85
N GLY A 69 3.47 1.02 23.72
CA GLY A 69 2.03 1.19 23.64
C GLY A 69 1.36 0.06 22.87
N SER A 70 0.16 0.33 22.37
CA SER A 70 -0.54 -0.61 21.51
C SER A 70 -0.36 -0.22 20.03
N ASP A 71 -0.31 -1.22 19.17
CA ASP A 71 -0.20 -1.03 17.73
C ASP A 71 -1.39 -0.23 17.17
N GLY A 72 -2.59 -0.39 17.74
CA GLY A 72 -3.76 0.38 17.34
C GLY A 72 -3.61 1.89 17.54
N ARG A 73 -2.99 2.31 18.66
CA ARG A 73 -2.69 3.73 18.89
C ARG A 73 -1.66 4.28 17.91
N GLU A 74 -0.68 3.49 17.54
CA GLU A 74 0.31 3.91 16.52
C GLU A 74 -0.37 4.06 15.16
N GLY A 75 -1.30 3.19 14.80
CA GLY A 75 -2.11 3.34 13.59
C GLY A 75 -2.93 4.64 13.59
N ASN A 76 -3.60 4.96 14.71
CA ASN A 76 -4.35 6.20 14.86
C ASN A 76 -3.43 7.43 14.74
N ARG A 77 -2.29 7.41 15.43
CA ARG A 77 -1.31 8.48 15.39
C ARG A 77 -0.72 8.66 13.99
N PHE A 78 -0.47 7.58 13.28
CA PHE A 78 0.04 7.65 11.90
C PHE A 78 -0.99 8.31 10.97
N ARG A 79 -2.30 7.91 11.05
CA ARG A 79 -3.38 8.55 10.31
C ARG A 79 -3.41 10.05 10.57
N ASP A 80 -3.38 10.46 11.85
CA ASP A 80 -3.45 11.87 12.24
C ASP A 80 -2.24 12.64 11.70
N LEU A 81 -1.04 12.05 11.77
CA LEU A 81 0.18 12.65 11.26
C LEU A 81 0.12 12.89 9.73
N ILE A 82 -0.35 11.90 8.97
CA ILE A 82 -0.50 12.02 7.51
C ILE A 82 -1.52 13.12 7.16
N ALA A 83 -2.65 13.15 7.89
CA ALA A 83 -3.68 14.16 7.68
C ALA A 83 -3.19 15.59 8.05
N ASP A 84 -2.48 15.73 9.17
CA ASP A 84 -2.01 17.03 9.67
C ASP A 84 -0.88 17.63 8.80
N LEU A 85 -0.03 16.77 8.21
CA LEU A 85 1.10 17.21 7.37
C LEU A 85 0.73 17.30 5.88
N ASP A 86 -0.50 16.93 5.51
CA ASP A 86 -0.96 16.91 4.11
C ASP A 86 -0.01 16.12 3.18
N VAL A 87 0.50 14.98 3.68
CA VAL A 87 1.42 14.11 2.96
C VAL A 87 0.65 13.18 2.04
N ASP A 88 0.94 13.21 0.75
CA ASP A 88 0.39 12.27 -0.22
C ASP A 88 0.88 10.85 0.06
N SER A 89 -0.03 9.91 0.18
CA SER A 89 0.28 8.51 0.46
C SER A 89 -0.13 7.61 -0.71
N PHE A 90 0.73 6.65 -1.04
CA PHE A 90 0.51 5.71 -2.14
C PHE A 90 0.86 4.29 -1.73
N VAL A 91 0.14 3.32 -2.28
CA VAL A 91 0.64 1.94 -2.36
C VAL A 91 1.22 1.71 -3.76
N LEU A 92 2.36 1.05 -3.83
CA LEU A 92 3.06 0.70 -5.05
C LEU A 92 3.31 -0.81 -5.09
N ASN A 93 2.72 -1.48 -6.07
CA ASN A 93 2.93 -2.91 -6.27
C ASN A 93 4.18 -3.12 -7.15
N THR A 94 5.20 -3.73 -6.56
CA THR A 94 6.46 -4.05 -7.25
C THR A 94 6.60 -5.55 -7.54
N GLY A 95 5.51 -6.27 -7.49
CA GLY A 95 5.45 -7.71 -7.75
C GLY A 95 4.69 -8.02 -9.04
N ARG A 96 3.42 -8.34 -8.89
CA ARG A 96 2.53 -8.67 -10.00
C ARG A 96 1.10 -8.24 -9.70
N VAL A 97 0.32 -8.06 -10.77
CA VAL A 97 -1.12 -7.88 -10.71
C VAL A 97 -1.76 -9.12 -11.35
N GLY A 98 -2.45 -9.92 -10.57
CA GLY A 98 -2.87 -11.24 -11.01
C GLY A 98 -1.67 -12.09 -11.45
N SER A 99 -1.61 -12.39 -12.75
CA SER A 99 -0.51 -13.14 -13.38
C SER A 99 0.51 -12.25 -14.11
N VAL A 100 0.28 -10.93 -14.19
CA VAL A 100 1.12 -9.97 -14.94
C VAL A 100 2.17 -9.38 -14.01
N ASP A 101 3.44 -9.54 -14.36
CA ASP A 101 4.55 -8.98 -13.56
C ASP A 101 4.64 -7.45 -13.75
N VAL A 102 4.79 -6.73 -12.64
CA VAL A 102 5.10 -5.29 -12.66
C VAL A 102 6.61 -5.13 -12.74
N GLY A 103 7.09 -4.70 -13.89
CA GLY A 103 8.51 -4.54 -14.17
C GLY A 103 9.14 -3.32 -13.49
N VAL A 104 10.46 -3.27 -13.51
CA VAL A 104 11.21 -2.12 -12.96
C VAL A 104 10.91 -0.86 -13.77
N GLU A 105 10.79 -0.96 -15.08
CA GLU A 105 10.49 0.18 -15.96
C GLU A 105 9.07 0.71 -15.72
N ASP A 106 8.09 -0.18 -15.44
CA ASP A 106 6.73 0.21 -15.09
C ASP A 106 6.72 0.98 -13.76
N THR A 107 7.42 0.45 -12.76
CA THR A 107 7.60 1.10 -11.46
C THR A 107 8.23 2.49 -11.60
N ILE A 108 9.29 2.63 -12.40
CA ILE A 108 9.96 3.92 -12.65
C ILE A 108 9.00 4.90 -13.36
N THR A 109 8.21 4.41 -14.31
CA THR A 109 7.24 5.21 -15.06
C THR A 109 6.15 5.74 -14.13
N LEU A 110 5.62 4.89 -13.25
CA LEU A 110 4.65 5.28 -12.21
C LEU A 110 5.24 6.35 -11.28
N LEU A 111 6.41 6.11 -10.70
CA LEU A 111 7.05 7.06 -9.78
C LEU A 111 7.32 8.42 -10.44
N ARG A 112 7.77 8.43 -11.70
CA ARG A 112 8.01 9.68 -12.45
C ARG A 112 6.72 10.44 -12.71
N SER A 113 5.63 9.74 -13.01
CA SER A 113 4.33 10.35 -13.28
C SER A 113 3.72 10.94 -12.02
N ILE A 114 3.84 10.26 -10.88
CA ILE A 114 3.42 10.75 -9.56
C ILE A 114 4.23 12.00 -9.18
N ALA A 115 5.56 11.94 -9.27
CA ALA A 115 6.43 13.06 -8.91
C ALA A 115 6.24 14.31 -9.80
N ARG A 116 5.61 14.16 -10.96
CA ARG A 116 5.24 15.27 -11.86
C ARG A 116 3.82 15.77 -11.64
N GLU A 117 3.07 15.15 -10.74
CA GLU A 117 1.65 15.44 -10.49
C GLU A 117 0.83 15.40 -11.79
N SER A 118 1.19 14.50 -12.71
CA SER A 118 0.63 14.44 -14.06
C SER A 118 -0.50 13.42 -14.20
N LEU A 119 -0.92 12.79 -13.11
CA LEU A 119 -1.94 11.75 -13.10
C LEU A 119 -3.29 12.30 -12.70
N GLU A 120 -4.32 11.86 -13.42
CA GLU A 120 -5.71 11.96 -13.01
C GLU A 120 -6.11 10.65 -12.32
N TRP A 121 -6.95 10.76 -11.29
CA TRP A 121 -7.30 9.66 -10.41
C TRP A 121 -8.79 9.40 -10.43
N GLU A 122 -9.17 8.13 -10.34
CA GLU A 122 -10.57 7.70 -10.20
C GLU A 122 -10.69 6.57 -9.18
N THR A 123 -11.91 6.31 -8.72
CA THR A 123 -12.17 5.17 -7.83
C THR A 123 -12.40 3.92 -8.68
N ASP A 124 -11.58 2.90 -8.49
CA ASP A 124 -11.78 1.59 -9.07
C ASP A 124 -12.98 0.87 -8.42
N GLU A 125 -13.92 0.41 -9.23
CA GLU A 125 -15.17 -0.18 -8.73
C GLU A 125 -14.96 -1.51 -8.00
N LEU A 126 -13.96 -2.31 -8.41
CA LEU A 126 -13.68 -3.62 -7.84
C LEU A 126 -13.01 -3.51 -6.46
N THR A 127 -11.96 -2.71 -6.37
CA THR A 127 -11.19 -2.55 -5.13
C THR A 127 -11.68 -1.42 -4.25
N GLY A 128 -12.33 -0.40 -4.82
CA GLY A 128 -12.68 0.84 -4.15
C GLY A 128 -11.50 1.76 -3.89
N LEU A 129 -10.30 1.41 -4.35
CA LEU A 129 -9.10 2.23 -4.24
C LEU A 129 -9.08 3.34 -5.29
N THR A 130 -8.36 4.41 -5.01
CA THR A 130 -8.14 5.50 -5.96
C THR A 130 -6.94 5.17 -6.84
N VAL A 131 -7.19 4.90 -8.13
CA VAL A 131 -6.19 4.48 -9.12
C VAL A 131 -6.05 5.54 -10.22
N PRO A 132 -4.91 5.58 -10.96
CA PRO A 132 -4.77 6.51 -12.07
C PRO A 132 -5.64 6.06 -13.27
N THR A 133 -6.26 7.03 -13.95
CA THR A 133 -7.06 6.79 -15.18
C THR A 133 -6.20 6.48 -16.39
N ALA A 134 -4.98 7.03 -16.43
CA ALA A 134 -3.98 6.79 -17.45
C ALA A 134 -2.58 7.13 -16.93
N VAL A 135 -1.58 6.43 -17.42
CA VAL A 135 -0.15 6.69 -17.11
C VAL A 135 0.62 6.81 -18.42
N PRO A 136 1.21 7.97 -18.72
CA PRO A 136 1.98 8.14 -19.95
C PRO A 136 3.13 7.14 -20.05
N GLY A 137 3.11 6.28 -21.08
CA GLY A 137 4.15 5.28 -21.33
C GLY A 137 3.93 3.94 -20.61
N LEU A 138 2.77 3.73 -20.00
CA LEU A 138 2.37 2.47 -19.39
C LEU A 138 0.96 2.11 -19.87
N ASP A 139 0.76 0.87 -20.27
CA ASP A 139 -0.56 0.32 -20.60
C ASP A 139 -1.21 -0.22 -19.32
N LEU A 140 -2.17 0.51 -18.77
CA LEU A 140 -2.87 0.09 -17.54
C LEU A 140 -3.83 -1.06 -17.76
N ASP A 141 -4.32 -1.28 -19.00
CA ASP A 141 -5.25 -2.38 -19.30
C ASP A 141 -4.60 -3.76 -19.05
N GLU A 142 -3.27 -3.84 -19.15
CA GLU A 142 -2.53 -5.07 -18.80
C GLU A 142 -2.61 -5.40 -17.30
N PHE A 143 -2.83 -4.39 -16.47
CA PHE A 143 -2.87 -4.49 -15.01
C PHE A 143 -4.29 -4.38 -14.44
N ASP A 144 -5.31 -4.46 -15.27
CA ASP A 144 -6.71 -4.46 -14.82
C ASP A 144 -7.00 -5.73 -14.01
N LEU A 145 -7.31 -5.55 -12.71
CA LEU A 145 -7.60 -6.65 -11.79
C LEU A 145 -8.81 -7.47 -12.19
N ALA A 146 -9.81 -6.85 -12.83
CA ALA A 146 -10.99 -7.55 -13.28
C ALA A 146 -10.68 -8.59 -14.37
N THR A 147 -9.62 -8.38 -15.15
CA THR A 147 -9.16 -9.30 -16.20
C THR A 147 -7.95 -10.13 -15.78
N ALA A 148 -7.11 -9.62 -14.92
CA ALA A 148 -5.87 -10.27 -14.48
C ALA A 148 -6.10 -11.39 -13.43
N LEU A 149 -7.22 -11.33 -12.68
CA LEU A 149 -7.60 -12.33 -11.70
C LEU A 149 -8.60 -13.33 -12.29
N SER A 150 -8.52 -14.60 -11.86
CA SER A 150 -9.47 -15.64 -12.33
C SER A 150 -10.87 -15.44 -11.76
N ASP A 151 -10.98 -15.03 -10.50
CA ASP A 151 -12.22 -14.78 -9.77
C ASP A 151 -12.08 -13.49 -8.99
N PRO A 152 -12.12 -12.31 -9.66
CA PRO A 152 -11.74 -11.03 -9.08
C PRO A 152 -12.54 -10.65 -7.85
N ASP A 153 -13.88 -10.80 -7.89
CA ASP A 153 -14.75 -10.46 -6.76
C ASP A 153 -14.46 -11.32 -5.53
N GLU A 154 -14.30 -12.64 -5.72
CA GLU A 154 -13.98 -13.56 -4.63
C GLU A 154 -12.60 -13.24 -4.04
N ARG A 155 -11.62 -13.00 -4.90
CA ARG A 155 -10.26 -12.71 -4.47
C ARG A 155 -10.13 -11.40 -3.69
N ILE A 156 -10.83 -10.36 -4.12
CA ILE A 156 -10.89 -9.08 -3.40
C ILE A 156 -11.66 -9.23 -2.08
N ALA A 157 -12.75 -10.01 -2.06
CA ALA A 157 -13.49 -10.28 -0.83
C ALA A 157 -12.64 -11.05 0.19
N GLU A 158 -11.89 -12.07 -0.23
CA GLU A 158 -10.95 -12.80 0.62
C GLU A 158 -9.88 -11.87 1.21
N LEU A 159 -9.26 -11.03 0.37
CA LEU A 159 -8.24 -10.08 0.81
C LEU A 159 -8.80 -9.12 1.88
N ARG A 160 -9.99 -8.59 1.67
CA ARG A 160 -10.68 -7.72 2.64
C ARG A 160 -10.96 -8.46 3.95
N ALA A 161 -11.52 -9.67 3.88
CA ALA A 161 -11.85 -10.46 5.07
C ALA A 161 -10.58 -10.79 5.90
N GLU A 162 -9.47 -11.07 5.22
CA GLU A 162 -8.19 -11.31 5.90
C GLU A 162 -7.68 -10.05 6.63
N ARG A 163 -7.76 -8.89 5.96
CA ARG A 163 -7.35 -7.61 6.54
C ARG A 163 -8.25 -7.18 7.69
N ASP A 164 -9.56 -7.30 7.53
CA ASP A 164 -10.53 -7.02 8.58
C ASP A 164 -10.29 -7.89 9.83
N SER A 165 -10.05 -9.18 9.62
CA SER A 165 -9.73 -10.13 10.71
C SER A 165 -8.45 -9.75 11.43
N TYR A 166 -7.45 -9.27 10.71
CA TYR A 166 -6.21 -8.81 11.30
C TYR A 166 -6.40 -7.51 12.09
N LEU A 167 -7.07 -6.51 11.51
CA LEU A 167 -7.31 -5.22 12.16
C LEU A 167 -8.23 -5.33 13.38
N ALA A 168 -9.12 -6.33 13.40
CA ALA A 168 -10.00 -6.59 14.54
C ALA A 168 -9.26 -6.97 15.85
N GLN A 169 -7.96 -7.34 15.76
CA GLN A 169 -7.14 -7.64 16.94
C GLN A 169 -6.74 -6.39 17.75
N PHE A 170 -6.92 -5.20 17.18
CA PHE A 170 -6.51 -3.95 17.81
C PHE A 170 -7.73 -3.20 18.36
N ASP A 171 -8.09 -3.45 19.61
CA ASP A 171 -9.30 -2.90 20.25
C ASP A 171 -9.36 -1.37 20.28
N ASP A 172 -8.21 -0.72 20.35
CA ASP A 172 -8.06 0.73 20.42
C ASP A 172 -7.78 1.41 19.06
N LEU A 173 -7.85 0.66 17.95
CA LEU A 173 -7.80 1.22 16.60
C LEU A 173 -9.10 1.95 16.29
N ASP A 174 -8.99 3.15 15.71
CA ASP A 174 -10.15 3.96 15.33
C ASP A 174 -11.05 3.21 14.33
N PRO A 175 -12.38 3.25 14.51
CA PRO A 175 -13.31 2.61 13.59
C PRO A 175 -13.19 3.08 12.15
N SER A 176 -12.82 4.33 11.89
CA SER A 176 -12.64 4.85 10.52
C SER A 176 -11.52 4.11 9.78
N ILE A 177 -10.42 3.79 10.49
CA ILE A 177 -9.32 3.01 9.93
C ILE A 177 -9.75 1.56 9.67
N ARG A 178 -10.48 0.93 10.61
CA ARG A 178 -10.98 -0.45 10.44
C ARG A 178 -11.90 -0.62 9.25
N THR A 179 -12.63 0.43 8.86
CA THR A 179 -13.60 0.39 7.74
C THR A 179 -13.05 0.95 6.45
N ALA A 180 -11.81 1.43 6.45
CA ALA A 180 -11.15 1.91 5.23
C ALA A 180 -10.97 0.76 4.23
N ARG A 181 -11.16 1.08 2.96
CA ARG A 181 -11.06 0.10 1.86
C ARG A 181 -9.63 0.07 1.34
N TYR A 182 -8.83 -0.78 1.93
CA TYR A 182 -7.45 -0.99 1.48
C TYR A 182 -7.22 -2.48 1.20
#